data_435bccf9cf3a648667925832f4ec5746
#
_entry.id   435bccf9cf3a648667925832f4ec5746
#
_cell.length_a   1.000
_cell.length_b   1.000
_cell.length_c   1.000
_cell.angle_alpha   90.00
_cell.angle_beta   90.00
_cell.angle_gamma   90.00
#
_symmetry.space_group_name_H-M   'P 1'
#
loop_
_entity.id
_entity.type
_entity.pdbx_description
1 polymer ?
#
loop_
_entity_poly.entity_id
_entity_poly.type
_entity_poly.pdbx_seq_one_letter_code
_entity_poly.pdbx_strand_id
1 'polypeptide(L)'
;CTCSYKSEKNTTLNFLINLLNNILYFIISLIENKYTKVQRLEKLKIVQNYLSQIQKYEVTYRKEILENNFFAEKTVLQKASTLDILICFDAKNLKGRILLLPKHGSWLFNYGVNETKFAGFWECFNNSSITNVILQKIKQDKPIIILETIDKGVYSTKMSSWFLNREFITEKSSTLLLKNLRLTANGIKQDNDNLNSEEIKNYNNPNFLIFVIYILRKYPKAILRKIFKLKKKGDKEPKYNPWNLHIGKKTVDLILPLANTKRLIPPENNAWCDPFLISIDEKKYLFFENYEYKSKKGKISFTEIKNNNITTIQDALILDYHLSYPFVWQE
;
A
#
# COMPACT_ATOMS: atom_id res chain seq x y z
N CYS A 1 -38.42 -11.68 -31.39
CA CYS A 1 -37.22 -12.49 -31.62
C CYS A 1 -36.25 -11.70 -32.48
N THR A 2 -35.26 -11.02 -31.89
CA THR A 2 -34.10 -10.52 -32.61
C THR A 2 -32.86 -11.14 -31.95
N CYS A 3 -32.40 -12.26 -32.54
CA CYS A 3 -31.09 -12.80 -32.30
C CYS A 3 -30.03 -11.80 -32.80
N SER A 4 -29.34 -11.13 -31.88
CA SER A 4 -28.13 -10.38 -32.22
C SER A 4 -26.99 -11.38 -32.40
N TYR A 5 -26.61 -11.60 -33.63
CA TYR A 5 -25.38 -12.29 -34.04
C TYR A 5 -24.18 -11.46 -33.52
N LYS A 6 -23.64 -11.80 -32.34
CA LYS A 6 -22.35 -11.27 -31.88
C LYS A 6 -21.25 -12.01 -32.64
N SER A 7 -20.61 -11.30 -33.54
CA SER A 7 -19.64 -11.76 -34.51
C SER A 7 -18.43 -12.46 -33.86
N GLU A 8 -18.06 -13.62 -34.38
CA GLU A 8 -16.84 -14.38 -34.05
C GLU A 8 -15.53 -13.57 -34.25
N LYS A 9 -15.58 -12.46 -34.98
CA LYS A 9 -14.43 -11.57 -35.18
C LYS A 9 -13.92 -10.91 -33.90
N ASN A 10 -14.76 -10.74 -32.87
CA ASN A 10 -14.37 -10.10 -31.61
C ASN A 10 -13.59 -11.04 -30.69
N THR A 11 -13.68 -12.35 -30.86
CA THR A 11 -13.01 -13.35 -29.98
C THR A 11 -11.53 -13.49 -30.30
N THR A 12 -11.16 -13.53 -31.59
CA THR A 12 -9.76 -13.61 -32.03
C THR A 12 -8.97 -12.35 -31.74
N LEU A 13 -9.57 -11.17 -31.96
CA LEU A 13 -8.93 -9.89 -31.64
C LEU A 13 -8.70 -9.74 -30.12
N ASN A 14 -9.68 -10.08 -29.31
CA ASN A 14 -9.55 -10.07 -27.84
C ASN A 14 -8.51 -11.08 -27.36
N PHE A 15 -8.41 -12.25 -27.98
CA PHE A 15 -7.38 -13.23 -27.69
C PHE A 15 -5.98 -12.69 -27.98
N LEU A 16 -5.78 -12.07 -29.16
CA LEU A 16 -4.49 -11.46 -29.54
C LEU A 16 -4.10 -10.31 -28.59
N ILE A 17 -5.03 -9.44 -28.24
CA ILE A 17 -4.79 -8.35 -27.28
C ILE A 17 -4.38 -8.91 -25.91
N ASN A 18 -5.05 -9.93 -25.42
CA ASN A 18 -4.71 -10.57 -24.15
C ASN A 18 -3.34 -11.25 -24.22
N LEU A 19 -3.00 -11.89 -25.32
CA LEU A 19 -1.68 -12.50 -25.54
C LEU A 19 -0.58 -11.43 -25.51
N LEU A 20 -0.76 -10.31 -26.22
CA LEU A 20 0.18 -9.20 -26.23
C LEU A 20 0.33 -8.55 -24.85
N ASN A 21 -0.76 -8.39 -24.10
CA ASN A 21 -0.72 -7.91 -22.71
C ASN A 21 0.12 -8.84 -21.81
N ASN A 22 -0.06 -10.14 -21.94
CA ASN A 22 0.69 -11.13 -21.17
C ASN A 22 2.18 -11.14 -21.53
N ILE A 23 2.51 -10.98 -22.81
CA ILE A 23 3.91 -10.86 -23.29
C ILE A 23 4.57 -9.62 -22.69
N LEU A 24 3.92 -8.45 -22.76
CA LEU A 24 4.48 -7.22 -22.18
C LEU A 24 4.61 -7.30 -20.67
N TYR A 25 3.59 -7.86 -19.97
CA TYR A 25 3.69 -8.14 -18.55
C TYR A 25 4.92 -9.01 -18.24
N PHE A 26 5.13 -10.07 -19.02
CA PHE A 26 6.27 -10.97 -18.84
C PHE A 26 7.61 -10.25 -19.08
N ILE A 27 7.71 -9.44 -20.14
CA ILE A 27 8.92 -8.64 -20.42
C ILE A 27 9.23 -7.68 -19.26
N ILE A 28 8.23 -6.94 -18.79
CA ILE A 28 8.38 -6.03 -17.64
C ILE A 28 8.82 -6.83 -16.42
N SER A 29 8.21 -8.00 -16.19
CA SER A 29 8.55 -8.86 -15.06
C SER A 29 9.99 -9.35 -15.09
N LEU A 30 10.51 -9.68 -16.27
CA LEU A 30 11.91 -10.08 -16.44
C LEU A 30 12.87 -8.94 -16.13
N ILE A 31 12.54 -7.72 -16.56
CA ILE A 31 13.36 -6.53 -16.33
C ILE A 31 13.36 -6.16 -14.84
N GLU A 32 12.21 -6.14 -14.22
CA GLU A 32 12.04 -5.64 -12.86
C GLU A 32 12.30 -6.69 -11.77
N ASN A 33 12.05 -7.98 -12.01
CA ASN A 33 12.35 -9.05 -11.06
C ASN A 33 13.85 -9.20 -10.73
N LYS A 34 14.72 -8.60 -11.53
CA LYS A 34 16.17 -8.64 -11.28
C LYS A 34 16.55 -8.03 -9.93
N TYR A 35 15.73 -7.11 -9.43
CA TYR A 35 15.96 -6.42 -8.16
C TYR A 35 15.31 -7.12 -6.95
N THR A 36 14.44 -8.12 -7.19
CA THR A 36 13.63 -8.77 -6.15
C THR A 36 14.08 -10.20 -5.84
N LYS A 37 14.91 -10.80 -6.68
CA LYS A 37 15.23 -12.24 -6.67
C LYS A 37 15.92 -12.77 -5.39
N VAL A 38 16.79 -11.99 -4.75
CA VAL A 38 17.64 -12.50 -3.66
C VAL A 38 16.84 -12.72 -2.37
N GLN A 39 15.95 -11.80 -2.03
CA GLN A 39 15.14 -11.90 -0.80
C GLN A 39 13.99 -12.92 -0.91
N ARG A 40 13.57 -13.26 -2.12
CA ARG A 40 12.42 -14.13 -2.37
C ARG A 40 12.70 -15.60 -2.13
N LEU A 41 13.89 -16.08 -2.44
CA LEU A 41 14.24 -17.51 -2.36
C LEU A 41 14.42 -18.01 -0.92
N GLU A 42 14.98 -17.19 -0.03
CA GLU A 42 15.11 -17.54 1.38
C GLU A 42 13.77 -17.51 2.11
N LYS A 43 12.95 -16.50 1.83
CA LYS A 43 11.58 -16.38 2.37
C LYS A 43 10.69 -17.55 1.91
N LEU A 44 10.85 -18.04 0.68
CA LEU A 44 10.06 -19.16 0.14
C LEU A 44 10.34 -20.49 0.85
N LYS A 45 11.56 -20.80 1.23
CA LYS A 45 11.89 -22.05 1.94
C LYS A 45 11.23 -22.11 3.32
N ILE A 46 11.30 -21.02 4.07
CA ILE A 46 10.64 -20.91 5.38
C ILE A 46 9.13 -21.03 5.22
N VAL A 47 8.55 -20.32 4.24
CA VAL A 47 7.10 -20.35 3.97
C VAL A 47 6.63 -21.74 3.52
N GLN A 48 7.40 -22.45 2.69
CA GLN A 48 7.05 -23.80 2.25
C GLN A 48 6.97 -24.78 3.43
N ASN A 49 7.88 -24.67 4.40
CA ASN A 49 7.83 -25.50 5.60
C ASN A 49 6.58 -25.25 6.45
N TYR A 50 6.14 -24.00 6.58
CA TYR A 50 4.88 -23.66 7.27
C TYR A 50 3.65 -24.10 6.45
N LEU A 51 3.63 -23.87 5.15
CA LEU A 51 2.52 -24.23 4.29
C LEU A 51 2.30 -25.75 4.17
N SER A 52 3.34 -26.58 4.38
CA SER A 52 3.20 -28.02 4.41
C SER A 52 2.43 -28.52 5.63
N GLN A 53 2.38 -27.75 6.72
CA GLN A 53 1.65 -28.07 7.95
C GLN A 53 0.20 -27.60 7.94
N ILE A 54 -0.19 -26.77 6.93
CA ILE A 54 -1.55 -26.24 6.83
C ILE A 54 -2.43 -27.24 6.11
N GLN A 55 -3.60 -27.54 6.69
CA GLN A 55 -4.60 -28.38 6.06
C GLN A 55 -5.16 -27.66 4.82
N LYS A 56 -5.03 -28.29 3.66
CA LYS A 56 -5.49 -27.78 2.37
C LYS A 56 -6.81 -28.42 2.00
N TYR A 57 -7.72 -27.60 1.51
CA TYR A 57 -9.01 -28.03 0.96
C TYR A 57 -9.13 -27.51 -0.46
N GLU A 58 -9.49 -28.39 -1.38
CA GLU A 58 -9.86 -28.00 -2.74
C GLU A 58 -11.34 -27.65 -2.75
N VAL A 59 -11.68 -26.49 -3.30
CA VAL A 59 -13.06 -26.00 -3.34
C VAL A 59 -13.53 -26.02 -4.78
N THR A 60 -14.46 -26.91 -5.09
CA THR A 60 -15.12 -26.97 -6.39
C THR A 60 -16.43 -26.18 -6.32
N TYR A 61 -16.63 -25.28 -7.27
CA TYR A 61 -17.87 -24.53 -7.39
C TYR A 61 -18.73 -25.08 -8.50
N ARG A 62 -20.01 -25.38 -8.20
CA ARG A 62 -21.03 -25.62 -9.22
C ARG A 62 -21.79 -24.34 -9.52
N LYS A 63 -21.90 -23.98 -10.81
CA LYS A 63 -22.70 -22.87 -11.25
C LYS A 63 -24.13 -23.37 -11.48
N GLU A 64 -25.09 -22.90 -10.72
CA GLU A 64 -26.50 -23.07 -11.06
C GLU A 64 -26.90 -22.03 -12.10
N ILE A 65 -27.43 -22.51 -13.22
CA ILE A 65 -27.71 -21.72 -14.43
C ILE A 65 -28.84 -20.72 -14.21
N LEU A 66 -29.77 -21.00 -13.29
CA LEU A 66 -30.99 -20.20 -13.07
C LEU A 66 -30.79 -18.92 -12.24
N GLU A 67 -29.79 -18.85 -11.36
CA GLU A 67 -29.65 -17.72 -10.43
C GLU A 67 -28.26 -17.06 -10.42
N ASN A 68 -27.34 -17.41 -11.32
CA ASN A 68 -25.93 -16.97 -11.26
C ASN A 68 -25.24 -17.20 -9.89
N ASN A 69 -25.75 -18.11 -9.08
CA ASN A 69 -25.22 -18.44 -7.77
C ASN A 69 -24.13 -19.52 -7.90
N PHE A 70 -23.05 -19.35 -7.11
CA PHE A 70 -22.00 -20.33 -6.99
C PHE A 70 -22.13 -21.05 -5.67
N PHE A 71 -22.37 -22.36 -5.71
CA PHE A 71 -22.47 -23.20 -4.52
C PHE A 71 -21.17 -23.97 -4.33
N ALA A 72 -20.58 -23.84 -3.16
CA ALA A 72 -19.54 -24.74 -2.70
C ALA A 72 -20.20 -26.05 -2.17
N GLU A 73 -19.43 -27.13 -2.15
CA GLU A 73 -19.88 -28.38 -1.56
C GLU A 73 -20.32 -28.20 -0.10
N LYS A 74 -21.31 -28.95 0.34
CA LYS A 74 -21.89 -28.85 1.69
C LYS A 74 -20.84 -28.99 2.79
N THR A 75 -19.85 -29.85 2.60
CA THR A 75 -18.70 -30.05 3.51
C THR A 75 -17.84 -28.82 3.67
N VAL A 76 -17.61 -28.09 2.57
CA VAL A 76 -16.83 -26.82 2.58
C VAL A 76 -17.61 -25.71 3.26
N LEU A 77 -18.93 -25.63 3.03
CA LEU A 77 -19.80 -24.66 3.70
C LEU A 77 -19.85 -24.90 5.22
N GLN A 78 -19.96 -26.16 5.65
CA GLN A 78 -19.91 -26.51 7.06
C GLN A 78 -18.59 -26.09 7.71
N LYS A 79 -17.45 -26.33 7.04
CA LYS A 79 -16.15 -25.88 7.55
C LYS A 79 -16.01 -24.37 7.54
N ALA A 80 -16.50 -23.68 6.51
CA ALA A 80 -16.48 -22.21 6.47
C ALA A 80 -17.28 -21.59 7.62
N SER A 81 -18.37 -22.23 8.06
CA SER A 81 -19.17 -21.74 9.21
C SER A 81 -18.48 -21.89 10.57
N THR A 82 -17.43 -22.72 10.67
CA THR A 82 -16.63 -22.86 11.91
C THR A 82 -15.42 -21.91 11.95
N LEU A 83 -15.17 -21.17 10.87
CA LEU A 83 -14.06 -20.21 10.82
C LEU A 83 -14.42 -18.92 11.56
N ASP A 84 -13.45 -18.36 12.27
CA ASP A 84 -13.59 -16.99 12.80
C ASP A 84 -13.54 -15.96 11.68
N ILE A 85 -12.58 -16.10 10.76
CA ILE A 85 -12.35 -15.16 9.65
C ILE A 85 -11.93 -15.96 8.41
N LEU A 86 -12.45 -15.56 7.24
CA LEU A 86 -11.96 -16.02 5.93
C LEU A 86 -11.17 -14.90 5.25
N ILE A 87 -9.89 -15.13 4.94
CA ILE A 87 -9.06 -14.16 4.23
C ILE A 87 -9.02 -14.50 2.76
N CYS A 88 -9.48 -13.56 1.92
CA CYS A 88 -9.57 -13.72 0.48
C CYS A 88 -8.42 -12.96 -0.20
N PHE A 89 -7.44 -13.67 -0.75
CA PHE A 89 -6.33 -13.07 -1.50
C PHE A 89 -6.70 -12.77 -2.96
N ASP A 90 -7.65 -13.51 -3.52
CA ASP A 90 -8.21 -13.27 -4.85
C ASP A 90 -9.74 -13.36 -4.80
N ALA A 91 -10.36 -12.22 -4.55
CA ALA A 91 -11.81 -12.13 -4.36
C ALA A 91 -12.62 -12.41 -5.65
N LYS A 92 -11.99 -12.37 -6.83
CA LYS A 92 -12.70 -12.62 -8.10
C LYS A 92 -13.23 -14.05 -8.22
N ASN A 93 -12.52 -14.98 -7.62
CA ASN A 93 -12.83 -16.41 -7.74
C ASN A 93 -13.74 -16.90 -6.62
N LEU A 94 -13.92 -16.13 -5.55
CA LEU A 94 -14.77 -16.48 -4.43
C LEU A 94 -16.12 -15.76 -4.56
N LYS A 95 -17.20 -16.55 -4.70
CA LYS A 95 -18.57 -16.03 -4.82
C LYS A 95 -19.52 -16.89 -3.97
N GLY A 96 -20.66 -16.29 -3.65
CA GLY A 96 -21.75 -16.98 -2.97
C GLY A 96 -21.65 -16.99 -1.45
N ARG A 97 -22.49 -17.81 -0.86
CA ARG A 97 -22.77 -17.84 0.59
C ARG A 97 -21.55 -18.11 1.47
N ILE A 98 -20.53 -18.78 0.95
CA ILE A 98 -19.29 -19.09 1.69
C ILE A 98 -18.63 -17.83 2.28
N LEU A 99 -18.74 -16.68 1.60
CA LEU A 99 -18.16 -15.40 2.04
C LEU A 99 -18.82 -14.81 3.29
N LEU A 100 -20.03 -15.30 3.63
CA LEU A 100 -20.84 -14.76 4.71
C LEU A 100 -20.90 -15.65 5.94
N LEU A 101 -20.33 -16.87 5.85
CA LEU A 101 -20.42 -17.86 6.91
C LEU A 101 -19.47 -17.62 8.10
N PRO A 102 -18.23 -17.09 7.91
CA PRO A 102 -17.32 -16.91 9.03
C PRO A 102 -17.87 -15.92 10.06
N LYS A 103 -17.58 -16.18 11.33
CA LYS A 103 -18.10 -15.40 12.48
C LYS A 103 -17.84 -13.89 12.36
N HIS A 104 -16.63 -13.50 11.97
CA HIS A 104 -16.25 -12.11 11.74
C HIS A 104 -16.24 -11.71 10.26
N GLY A 105 -16.77 -12.58 9.38
CA GLY A 105 -16.92 -12.38 7.96
C GLY A 105 -15.67 -12.68 7.14
N SER A 106 -15.75 -12.35 5.86
CA SER A 106 -14.65 -12.54 4.92
C SER A 106 -13.93 -11.21 4.67
N TRP A 107 -12.61 -11.22 4.76
CA TRP A 107 -11.76 -10.05 4.60
C TRP A 107 -10.96 -10.13 3.32
N LEU A 108 -10.79 -9.00 2.65
CA LEU A 108 -10.01 -8.90 1.41
C LEU A 108 -9.22 -7.60 1.37
N PHE A 109 -8.13 -7.61 0.58
CA PHE A 109 -7.38 -6.40 0.29
C PHE A 109 -7.85 -5.76 -1.01
N ASN A 110 -8.05 -4.45 -0.96
CA ASN A 110 -8.28 -3.62 -2.13
C ASN A 110 -7.04 -2.75 -2.39
N TYR A 111 -6.44 -2.95 -3.54
CA TYR A 111 -5.26 -2.20 -4.03
C TYR A 111 -5.62 -1.20 -5.13
N GLY A 112 -6.90 -0.86 -5.28
CA GLY A 112 -7.37 0.04 -6.34
C GLY A 112 -7.31 -0.55 -7.75
N VAL A 113 -7.17 -1.86 -7.87
CA VAL A 113 -7.12 -2.58 -9.15
C VAL A 113 -7.92 -3.88 -9.09
N ASN A 114 -8.40 -4.31 -10.25
CA ASN A 114 -9.20 -5.53 -10.33
C ASN A 114 -8.42 -6.82 -10.07
N GLU A 115 -7.14 -6.88 -10.40
CA GLU A 115 -6.28 -8.05 -10.18
C GLU A 115 -5.06 -7.66 -9.36
N THR A 116 -4.82 -8.40 -8.29
CA THR A 116 -3.72 -8.15 -7.34
C THR A 116 -2.33 -8.15 -7.99
N LYS A 117 -2.18 -8.87 -9.14
CA LYS A 117 -0.93 -8.82 -9.89
C LYS A 117 -0.56 -7.41 -10.40
N PHE A 118 -1.55 -6.51 -10.52
CA PHE A 118 -1.36 -5.12 -10.93
C PHE A 118 -1.35 -4.12 -9.76
N ALA A 119 -1.35 -4.60 -8.53
CA ALA A 119 -1.28 -3.76 -7.35
C ALA A 119 -0.09 -2.79 -7.43
N GLY A 120 -0.32 -1.52 -7.12
CA GLY A 120 0.71 -0.49 -7.12
C GLY A 120 1.23 -0.05 -8.51
N PHE A 121 0.62 -0.56 -9.60
CA PHE A 121 1.01 -0.19 -10.98
C PHE A 121 0.69 1.27 -11.29
N TRP A 122 -0.54 1.68 -11.01
CA TRP A 122 -1.03 3.00 -11.40
C TRP A 122 -0.33 4.13 -10.64
N GLU A 123 0.05 3.89 -9.41
CA GLU A 123 0.84 4.83 -8.62
C GLU A 123 2.23 5.03 -9.24
N CYS A 124 2.88 3.95 -9.65
CA CYS A 124 4.15 4.03 -10.36
C CYS A 124 3.99 4.68 -11.74
N PHE A 125 2.90 4.37 -12.47
CA PHE A 125 2.61 4.94 -13.78
C PHE A 125 2.35 6.45 -13.72
N ASN A 126 1.58 6.89 -12.71
CA ASN A 126 1.19 8.29 -12.51
C ASN A 126 2.22 9.10 -11.69
N ASN A 127 3.32 8.48 -11.25
CA ASN A 127 4.29 9.07 -10.32
C ASN A 127 3.63 9.58 -9.02
N SER A 128 2.65 8.84 -8.50
CA SER A 128 2.03 9.15 -7.21
C SER A 128 3.01 8.92 -6.07
N SER A 129 3.14 9.88 -5.15
CA SER A 129 4.05 9.75 -3.99
C SER A 129 3.61 8.69 -2.99
N ILE A 130 2.33 8.33 -3.01
CA ILE A 130 1.73 7.39 -2.06
C ILE A 130 0.98 6.27 -2.80
N THR A 131 0.99 5.09 -2.19
CA THR A 131 0.20 3.92 -2.56
C THR A 131 -0.70 3.54 -1.39
N ASN A 132 -2.00 3.42 -1.66
CA ASN A 132 -2.99 3.05 -0.67
C ASN A 132 -3.29 1.55 -0.71
N VAL A 133 -3.56 0.98 0.46
CA VAL A 133 -4.07 -0.39 0.61
C VAL A 133 -5.24 -0.34 1.57
N ILE A 134 -6.39 -0.88 1.20
CA ILE A 134 -7.53 -0.99 2.11
C ILE A 134 -7.78 -2.46 2.45
N LEU A 135 -7.96 -2.74 3.74
CA LEU A 135 -8.52 -3.99 4.23
C LEU A 135 -10.02 -3.81 4.36
N GLN A 136 -10.79 -4.65 3.68
CA GLN A 136 -12.25 -4.57 3.63
C GLN A 136 -12.88 -5.88 4.10
N LYS A 137 -14.07 -5.77 4.69
CA LYS A 137 -14.93 -6.88 5.09
C LYS A 137 -16.12 -6.97 4.14
N ILE A 138 -16.46 -8.18 3.73
CA ILE A 138 -17.68 -8.45 2.97
C ILE A 138 -18.85 -8.53 3.93
N LYS A 139 -19.85 -7.68 3.72
CA LYS A 139 -21.15 -7.72 4.40
C LYS A 139 -22.26 -7.99 3.40
N GLN A 140 -23.29 -8.63 3.85
CA GLN A 140 -24.55 -8.74 3.11
C GLN A 140 -25.53 -7.75 3.67
N ASP A 141 -25.90 -6.78 2.84
CA ASP A 141 -27.08 -5.93 3.07
C ASP A 141 -28.08 -6.25 1.95
N LYS A 142 -29.05 -7.10 2.30
CA LYS A 142 -29.94 -7.69 1.29
C LYS A 142 -30.61 -6.64 0.42
N PRO A 143 -30.57 -6.77 -0.91
CA PRO A 143 -30.02 -7.86 -1.73
C PRO A 143 -28.55 -7.70 -2.14
N ILE A 144 -27.85 -6.70 -1.67
CA ILE A 144 -26.53 -6.22 -2.16
C ILE A 144 -25.41 -6.72 -1.25
N ILE A 145 -24.27 -7.07 -1.84
CA ILE A 145 -23.03 -7.28 -1.10
C ILE A 145 -22.31 -5.95 -0.98
N ILE A 146 -22.03 -5.52 0.24
CA ILE A 146 -21.33 -4.28 0.56
C ILE A 146 -19.92 -4.61 1.06
N LEU A 147 -18.96 -3.78 0.66
CA LEU A 147 -17.59 -3.81 1.19
C LEU A 147 -17.45 -2.74 2.27
N GLU A 148 -17.28 -3.16 3.50
CA GLU A 148 -17.00 -2.27 4.63
C GLU A 148 -15.49 -2.14 4.83
N THR A 149 -14.99 -0.93 4.93
CA THR A 149 -13.57 -0.70 5.22
C THR A 149 -13.28 -1.01 6.68
N ILE A 150 -12.33 -1.93 6.92
CA ILE A 150 -11.81 -2.26 8.26
C ILE A 150 -10.67 -1.32 8.60
N ASP A 151 -9.71 -1.15 7.68
CA ASP A 151 -8.51 -0.37 7.92
C ASP A 151 -7.87 0.08 6.60
N LYS A 152 -7.06 1.15 6.66
CA LYS A 152 -6.38 1.73 5.50
C LYS A 152 -4.90 1.92 5.80
N GLY A 153 -4.04 1.40 4.94
CA GLY A 153 -2.60 1.66 4.93
C GLY A 153 -2.23 2.66 3.84
N VAL A 154 -1.42 3.65 4.18
CA VAL A 154 -0.87 4.64 3.26
C VAL A 154 0.65 4.53 3.27
N TYR A 155 1.25 4.26 2.13
CA TYR A 155 2.68 3.94 2.03
C TYR A 155 3.36 4.77 0.95
N SER A 156 4.65 5.08 1.15
CA SER A 156 5.48 5.69 0.10
C SER A 156 5.61 4.77 -1.10
N THR A 157 5.28 5.27 -2.30
CA THR A 157 5.41 4.52 -3.54
C THR A 157 6.87 4.24 -3.89
N LYS A 158 7.21 3.02 -4.22
CA LYS A 158 8.53 2.64 -4.74
C LYS A 158 8.61 2.96 -6.23
N MET A 159 8.82 4.24 -6.52
CA MET A 159 8.76 4.81 -7.87
C MET A 159 9.69 4.17 -8.90
N SER A 160 10.79 3.55 -8.45
CA SER A 160 11.82 2.97 -9.32
C SER A 160 11.34 1.75 -10.08
N SER A 161 10.40 0.99 -9.53
CA SER A 161 9.90 -0.25 -10.10
C SER A 161 8.50 -0.54 -9.58
N TRP A 162 7.58 -0.87 -10.50
CA TRP A 162 6.24 -1.33 -10.13
C TRP A 162 6.30 -2.65 -9.34
N PHE A 163 7.14 -3.60 -9.76
CA PHE A 163 7.28 -4.88 -9.05
C PHE A 163 7.79 -4.69 -7.63
N LEU A 164 8.75 -3.78 -7.44
CA LEU A 164 9.24 -3.43 -6.10
C LEU A 164 8.14 -2.77 -5.25
N ASN A 165 7.34 -1.88 -5.86
CA ASN A 165 6.20 -1.26 -5.18
C ASN A 165 5.17 -2.30 -4.78
N ARG A 166 4.81 -3.19 -5.69
CA ARG A 166 3.87 -4.28 -5.44
C ARG A 166 4.33 -5.19 -4.29
N GLU A 167 5.59 -5.62 -4.30
CA GLU A 167 6.13 -6.45 -3.21
C GLU A 167 6.08 -5.71 -1.87
N PHE A 168 6.51 -4.46 -1.87
CA PHE A 168 6.50 -3.63 -0.67
C PHE A 168 5.09 -3.47 -0.08
N ILE A 169 4.08 -3.12 -0.88
CA ILE A 169 2.71 -2.97 -0.38
C ILE A 169 2.10 -4.31 0.03
N THR A 170 2.43 -5.41 -0.65
CA THR A 170 1.97 -6.75 -0.27
C THR A 170 2.56 -7.16 1.09
N GLU A 171 3.84 -6.86 1.34
CA GLU A 171 4.46 -7.06 2.65
C GLU A 171 3.78 -6.21 3.74
N LYS A 172 3.51 -4.95 3.45
CA LYS A 172 2.80 -4.05 4.39
C LYS A 172 1.36 -4.45 4.63
N SER A 173 0.70 -5.06 3.65
CA SER A 173 -0.65 -5.61 3.80
C SER A 173 -0.70 -6.68 4.89
N SER A 174 0.32 -7.52 5.01
CA SER A 174 0.37 -8.53 6.07
C SER A 174 0.45 -7.91 7.47
N THR A 175 1.17 -6.81 7.62
CA THR A 175 1.23 -6.06 8.89
C THR A 175 -0.15 -5.48 9.25
N LEU A 176 -0.83 -4.91 8.25
CA LEU A 176 -2.18 -4.37 8.40
C LEU A 176 -3.17 -5.48 8.81
N LEU A 177 -3.09 -6.65 8.18
CA LEU A 177 -3.90 -7.81 8.51
C LEU A 177 -3.65 -8.28 9.95
N LEU A 178 -2.39 -8.49 10.34
CA LEU A 178 -2.03 -8.97 11.68
C LEU A 178 -2.50 -8.03 12.79
N LYS A 179 -2.38 -6.71 12.57
CA LYS A 179 -2.93 -5.70 13.49
C LYS A 179 -4.42 -5.94 13.72
N ASN A 180 -5.18 -6.05 12.63
CA ASN A 180 -6.64 -6.16 12.70
C ASN A 180 -7.12 -7.52 13.22
N LEU A 181 -6.39 -8.60 12.95
CA LEU A 181 -6.65 -9.91 13.55
C LEU A 181 -6.48 -9.87 15.08
N ARG A 182 -5.43 -9.21 15.58
CA ARG A 182 -5.21 -9.04 17.02
C ARG A 182 -6.31 -8.20 17.69
N LEU A 183 -6.72 -7.11 17.07
CA LEU A 183 -7.81 -6.27 17.58
C LEU A 183 -9.12 -7.05 17.65
N THR A 184 -9.45 -7.81 16.60
CA THR A 184 -10.65 -8.66 16.58
C THR A 184 -10.59 -9.76 17.64
N ALA A 185 -9.45 -10.44 17.80
CA ALA A 185 -9.25 -11.47 18.81
C ALA A 185 -9.44 -10.94 20.24
N ASN A 186 -9.04 -9.69 20.48
CA ASN A 186 -9.19 -9.02 21.78
C ASN A 186 -10.58 -8.37 21.97
N GLY A 187 -11.51 -8.56 21.02
CA GLY A 187 -12.86 -7.98 21.09
C GLY A 187 -12.90 -6.46 20.97
N ILE A 188 -11.80 -5.83 20.52
CA ILE A 188 -11.72 -4.39 20.36
C ILE A 188 -12.47 -4.01 19.08
N LYS A 189 -13.58 -3.28 19.22
CA LYS A 189 -14.28 -2.68 18.08
C LYS A 189 -13.45 -1.52 17.55
N GLN A 190 -13.23 -1.53 16.25
CA GLN A 190 -12.64 -0.38 15.57
C GLN A 190 -13.74 0.67 15.33
N ASP A 191 -13.47 1.90 15.74
CA ASP A 191 -14.32 3.05 15.46
C ASP A 191 -14.07 3.47 14.01
N ASN A 192 -14.88 2.93 13.10
CA ASN A 192 -14.73 3.14 11.66
C ASN A 192 -15.35 4.48 11.18
N ASP A 193 -15.99 5.23 12.08
CA ASP A 193 -16.73 6.46 11.74
C ASP A 193 -15.85 7.57 11.16
N ASN A 194 -14.53 7.48 11.34
CA ASN A 194 -13.57 8.46 10.83
C ASN A 194 -12.77 7.98 9.60
N LEU A 195 -12.98 6.76 9.14
CA LEU A 195 -12.48 6.31 7.84
C LEU A 195 -13.35 6.90 6.75
N ASN A 196 -13.32 8.24 6.62
CA ASN A 196 -13.92 8.90 5.47
C ASN A 196 -13.49 8.12 4.24
N SER A 197 -14.50 7.65 3.53
CA SER A 197 -14.38 6.94 2.27
C SER A 197 -13.77 7.84 1.18
N GLU A 198 -12.50 8.24 1.35
CA GLU A 198 -11.72 8.54 0.17
C GLU A 198 -11.69 7.26 -0.64
N GLU A 199 -12.63 7.19 -1.57
CA GLU A 199 -12.74 6.10 -2.52
C GLU A 199 -11.36 5.90 -3.14
N ILE A 200 -10.75 4.73 -2.89
CA ILE A 200 -9.64 4.34 -3.74
C ILE A 200 -10.18 4.36 -5.16
N LYS A 201 -9.56 5.17 -6.02
CA LYS A 201 -9.85 5.12 -7.44
C LYS A 201 -9.64 3.69 -7.91
N ASN A 202 -10.73 3.02 -8.27
CA ASN A 202 -10.67 1.71 -8.89
C ASN A 202 -10.24 1.88 -10.35
N TYR A 203 -9.04 1.44 -10.64
CA TYR A 203 -8.50 1.46 -11.99
C TYR A 203 -8.75 0.12 -12.68
N ASN A 204 -9.01 0.18 -13.98
CA ASN A 204 -8.99 -1.02 -14.81
C ASN A 204 -7.58 -1.59 -14.89
N ASN A 205 -7.48 -2.88 -15.21
CA ASN A 205 -6.18 -3.49 -15.46
C ASN A 205 -5.48 -2.77 -16.63
N PRO A 206 -4.15 -2.57 -16.54
CA PRO A 206 -3.40 -1.96 -17.64
C PRO A 206 -3.52 -2.79 -18.90
N ASN A 207 -3.77 -2.12 -20.01
CA ASN A 207 -3.82 -2.72 -21.33
C ASN A 207 -2.47 -2.58 -22.06
N PHE A 208 -2.38 -3.15 -23.26
CA PHE A 208 -1.17 -3.13 -24.10
C PHE A 208 -0.57 -1.72 -24.24
N LEU A 209 -1.39 -0.73 -24.59
CA LEU A 209 -0.93 0.64 -24.80
C LEU A 209 -0.37 1.26 -23.52
N ILE A 210 -1.01 1.02 -22.39
CA ILE A 210 -0.55 1.49 -21.08
C ILE A 210 0.81 0.87 -20.72
N PHE A 211 1.00 -0.42 -20.99
CA PHE A 211 2.30 -1.07 -20.78
C PHE A 211 3.39 -0.50 -21.70
N VAL A 212 3.09 -0.24 -22.97
CA VAL A 212 4.04 0.41 -23.90
C VAL A 212 4.43 1.79 -23.37
N ILE A 213 3.45 2.61 -22.96
CA ILE A 213 3.71 3.93 -22.41
C ILE A 213 4.55 3.82 -21.12
N TYR A 214 4.26 2.84 -20.26
CA TYR A 214 5.05 2.59 -19.04
C TYR A 214 6.51 2.30 -19.39
N ILE A 215 6.75 1.39 -20.32
CA ILE A 215 8.09 1.03 -20.79
C ILE A 215 8.82 2.27 -21.33
N LEU A 216 8.18 3.03 -22.23
CA LEU A 216 8.75 4.21 -22.84
C LEU A 216 9.04 5.34 -21.83
N ARG A 217 8.28 5.46 -20.75
CA ARG A 217 8.51 6.46 -19.71
C ARG A 217 9.58 6.04 -18.71
N LYS A 218 9.65 4.77 -18.34
CA LYS A 218 10.52 4.29 -17.26
C LYS A 218 11.91 3.87 -17.73
N TYR A 219 12.02 3.20 -18.86
CA TYR A 219 13.29 2.55 -19.24
C TYR A 219 14.21 3.31 -20.21
N PRO A 220 13.80 4.30 -21.02
CA PRO A 220 14.70 4.90 -21.99
C PRO A 220 15.95 5.50 -21.35
N LYS A 221 15.77 6.21 -20.25
CA LYS A 221 16.90 6.79 -19.50
C LYS A 221 17.85 5.73 -18.96
N ALA A 222 17.33 4.60 -18.48
CA ALA A 222 18.12 3.49 -17.99
C ALA A 222 18.84 2.75 -19.12
N ILE A 223 18.17 2.56 -20.27
CA ILE A 223 18.71 1.93 -21.46
C ILE A 223 19.78 2.82 -22.08
N LEU A 224 19.52 4.10 -22.28
CA LEU A 224 20.48 5.07 -22.81
C LEU A 224 21.72 5.14 -21.92
N ARG A 225 21.57 5.20 -20.59
CA ARG A 225 22.70 5.17 -19.64
C ARG A 225 23.53 3.88 -19.79
N LYS A 226 22.90 2.74 -20.02
CA LYS A 226 23.58 1.46 -20.20
C LYS A 226 24.31 1.38 -21.54
N ILE A 227 23.66 1.83 -22.64
CA ILE A 227 24.22 1.81 -24.00
C ILE A 227 25.43 2.77 -24.09
N PHE A 228 25.27 3.98 -23.60
CA PHE A 228 26.33 4.98 -23.71
C PHE A 228 27.37 4.90 -22.60
N LYS A 229 27.33 3.82 -21.75
CA LYS A 229 28.22 3.73 -20.57
C LYS A 229 28.36 5.05 -19.81
N LEU A 230 27.30 5.88 -19.92
CA LEU A 230 27.24 7.10 -19.17
C LEU A 230 27.33 6.66 -17.73
N LYS A 231 28.55 6.78 -17.12
CA LYS A 231 28.66 6.77 -15.67
C LYS A 231 27.49 7.58 -15.19
N LYS A 232 26.71 7.08 -14.20
CA LYS A 232 25.87 7.92 -13.39
C LYS A 232 26.73 9.14 -13.12
N LYS A 233 26.50 10.23 -13.86
CA LYS A 233 26.95 11.57 -13.48
C LYS A 233 26.20 11.71 -12.20
N GLY A 234 26.92 11.33 -11.11
CA GLY A 234 26.33 10.81 -9.89
C GLY A 234 24.94 11.32 -9.81
N ASP A 235 23.90 10.44 -9.89
CA ASP A 235 22.59 10.96 -9.53
C ASP A 235 23.02 11.75 -8.34
N LYS A 236 23.16 13.07 -8.50
CA LYS A 236 23.36 13.93 -7.38
C LYS A 236 22.27 13.40 -6.54
N GLU A 237 22.64 12.51 -5.55
CA GLU A 237 21.72 11.90 -4.62
C GLU A 237 20.73 12.98 -4.39
N PRO A 238 19.39 12.80 -4.65
CA PRO A 238 18.47 13.91 -4.75
C PRO A 238 18.96 14.83 -3.69
N LYS A 239 19.61 15.93 -4.10
CA LYS A 239 20.74 16.57 -3.43
C LYS A 239 20.58 16.58 -1.94
N TYR A 240 19.35 16.28 -1.54
CA TYR A 240 18.89 16.05 -0.20
C TYR A 240 17.62 15.21 -0.32
N ASN A 241 17.55 14.04 0.30
CA ASN A 241 16.30 13.37 0.62
C ASN A 241 15.81 14.04 1.92
N PRO A 242 15.10 15.16 1.86
CA PRO A 242 14.82 15.97 3.03
C PRO A 242 13.85 15.15 3.89
N TRP A 243 14.31 14.74 5.04
CA TRP A 243 13.42 14.29 6.08
C TRP A 243 12.53 15.47 6.44
N ASN A 244 11.24 15.21 6.53
CA ASN A 244 10.24 16.23 6.78
C ASN A 244 9.43 15.83 7.99
N LEU A 245 9.03 16.80 8.77
CA LEU A 245 8.10 16.61 9.87
C LEU A 245 6.66 16.74 9.37
N HIS A 246 5.76 16.02 10.00
CA HIS A 246 4.34 16.11 9.75
C HIS A 246 3.61 16.44 11.06
N ILE A 247 2.68 17.38 11.00
CA ILE A 247 1.82 17.76 12.13
C ILE A 247 0.39 17.38 11.79
N GLY A 248 -0.28 16.70 12.73
CA GLY A 248 -1.69 16.34 12.63
C GLY A 248 -2.37 16.35 13.99
N LYS A 249 -3.71 16.32 13.99
CA LYS A 249 -4.48 16.16 15.21
C LYS A 249 -4.33 14.74 15.74
N LYS A 250 -4.20 14.59 17.08
CA LYS A 250 -4.20 13.27 17.73
C LYS A 250 -5.52 12.57 17.38
N THR A 251 -5.43 11.38 16.81
CA THR A 251 -6.56 10.45 16.67
C THR A 251 -6.53 9.46 17.83
N VAL A 252 -7.67 8.89 18.17
CA VAL A 252 -7.80 7.93 19.27
C VAL A 252 -6.84 6.75 19.11
N ASP A 253 -6.54 6.36 17.89
CA ASP A 253 -5.75 5.16 17.58
C ASP A 253 -4.23 5.37 17.46
N LEU A 254 -3.70 6.55 17.78
CA LEU A 254 -2.26 6.89 17.65
C LEU A 254 -1.67 6.70 16.23
N ILE A 255 -2.46 6.27 15.26
CA ILE A 255 -2.05 6.09 13.88
C ILE A 255 -2.58 7.27 13.09
N LEU A 256 -1.75 8.29 12.91
CA LEU A 256 -2.06 9.41 12.03
C LEU A 256 -1.88 8.96 10.57
N PRO A 257 -2.94 8.89 9.76
CA PRO A 257 -2.75 8.75 8.32
C PRO A 257 -2.00 9.97 7.83
N LEU A 258 -0.87 9.78 7.14
CA LEU A 258 -0.07 10.89 6.58
C LEU A 258 -0.91 11.84 5.70
N ALA A 259 -1.99 11.31 5.09
CA ALA A 259 -2.94 12.11 4.30
C ALA A 259 -3.65 13.21 5.11
N ASN A 260 -3.79 13.05 6.42
CA ASN A 260 -4.47 14.00 7.31
C ASN A 260 -3.48 14.88 8.10
N THR A 261 -2.23 14.88 7.69
CA THR A 261 -1.19 15.67 8.34
C THR A 261 -0.70 16.79 7.44
N LYS A 262 -0.34 17.91 8.04
CA LYS A 262 0.35 18.99 7.35
C LYS A 262 1.85 18.70 7.33
N ARG A 263 2.42 18.65 6.13
CA ARG A 263 3.86 18.51 5.94
C ARG A 263 4.56 19.82 6.25
N LEU A 264 5.59 19.79 7.05
CA LEU A 264 6.50 20.88 7.31
C LEU A 264 7.72 20.71 6.40
N ILE A 265 7.99 21.72 5.58
CA ILE A 265 9.08 21.67 4.60
C ILE A 265 10.27 22.43 5.18
N PRO A 266 11.43 21.76 5.38
CA PRO A 266 12.64 22.41 5.83
C PRO A 266 13.18 23.39 4.77
N PRO A 267 14.01 24.37 5.15
CA PRO A 267 14.75 25.19 4.20
C PRO A 267 15.59 24.34 3.24
N GLU A 268 15.93 24.92 2.10
CA GLU A 268 16.85 24.27 1.16
C GLU A 268 18.19 23.95 1.86
N ASN A 269 18.70 22.74 1.63
CA ASN A 269 19.91 22.19 2.26
C ASN A 269 19.77 21.73 3.71
N ASN A 270 18.54 21.70 4.28
CA ASN A 270 18.29 21.18 5.61
C ASN A 270 17.35 19.95 5.56
N ALA A 271 17.43 19.14 6.61
CA ALA A 271 16.45 18.09 6.93
C ALA A 271 15.99 18.27 8.37
N TRP A 272 14.71 17.98 8.63
CA TRP A 272 14.14 18.00 9.97
C TRP A 272 13.71 16.58 10.35
N CYS A 273 14.27 16.07 11.46
CA CYS A 273 14.02 14.73 11.96
C CYS A 273 13.91 14.71 13.49
N ASP A 274 13.62 13.56 14.02
CA ASP A 274 13.57 13.25 15.46
C ASP A 274 12.71 14.25 16.26
N PRO A 275 11.41 14.39 15.96
CA PRO A 275 10.55 15.35 16.61
C PRO A 275 10.26 14.97 18.06
N PHE A 276 10.33 15.94 18.97
CA PHE A 276 9.89 15.84 20.36
C PHE A 276 8.90 16.95 20.68
N LEU A 277 7.68 16.59 21.08
CA LEU A 277 6.61 17.53 21.40
C LEU A 277 6.44 17.62 22.91
N ILE A 278 6.46 18.83 23.43
CA ILE A 278 6.20 19.12 24.85
C ILE A 278 5.17 20.25 24.99
N SER A 279 4.39 20.23 26.05
CA SER A 279 3.46 21.30 26.41
C SER A 279 3.97 21.98 27.69
N ILE A 280 4.17 23.28 27.65
CA ILE A 280 4.61 24.11 28.76
C ILE A 280 3.66 25.32 28.83
N ASP A 281 3.02 25.56 29.97
CA ASP A 281 2.06 26.66 30.18
C ASP A 281 1.04 26.79 29.04
N GLU A 282 0.36 25.69 28.72
CA GLU A 282 -0.65 25.57 27.67
C GLU A 282 -0.13 25.78 26.24
N LYS A 283 1.13 26.17 26.06
CA LYS A 283 1.78 26.29 24.76
C LYS A 283 2.42 24.97 24.35
N LYS A 284 2.39 24.68 23.07
CA LYS A 284 2.98 23.46 22.50
C LYS A 284 4.27 23.81 21.78
N TYR A 285 5.35 23.16 22.16
CA TYR A 285 6.66 23.34 21.56
C TYR A 285 7.10 22.05 20.89
N LEU A 286 7.58 22.19 19.66
CA LEU A 286 8.15 21.12 18.86
C LEU A 286 9.67 21.32 18.81
N PHE A 287 10.41 20.42 19.45
CA PHE A 287 11.86 20.32 19.31
C PHE A 287 12.18 19.28 18.23
N PHE A 288 13.23 19.50 17.47
CA PHE A 288 13.63 18.61 16.40
C PHE A 288 15.11 18.76 16.05
N GLU A 289 15.67 17.71 15.45
CA GLU A 289 16.97 17.79 14.82
C GLU A 289 16.83 18.63 13.54
N ASN A 290 17.62 19.68 13.43
CA ASN A 290 17.77 20.49 12.24
C ASN A 290 19.14 20.19 11.62
N TYR A 291 19.17 19.20 10.71
CA TYR A 291 20.37 18.74 10.06
C TYR A 291 20.69 19.59 8.83
N GLU A 292 21.92 20.12 8.77
CA GLU A 292 22.42 20.87 7.62
C GLU A 292 23.32 19.99 6.76
N TYR A 293 22.95 19.75 5.51
CA TYR A 293 23.72 18.88 4.61
C TYR A 293 25.10 19.42 4.25
N LYS A 294 25.28 20.75 4.25
CA LYS A 294 26.55 21.38 3.90
C LYS A 294 27.61 21.12 4.96
N SER A 295 27.28 21.35 6.22
CA SER A 295 28.15 21.10 7.37
C SER A 295 28.17 19.65 7.80
N LYS A 296 27.20 18.82 7.37
CA LYS A 296 26.92 17.43 7.81
C LYS A 296 26.74 17.35 9.33
N LYS A 297 26.16 18.37 9.93
CA LYS A 297 25.89 18.44 11.36
C LYS A 297 24.42 18.71 11.62
N GLY A 298 23.89 18.10 12.68
CA GLY A 298 22.60 18.42 13.25
C GLY A 298 22.75 19.33 14.47
N LYS A 299 21.83 20.26 14.60
CA LYS A 299 21.62 21.07 15.80
C LYS A 299 20.19 20.84 16.30
N ILE A 300 19.91 21.16 17.55
CA ILE A 300 18.55 21.09 18.06
C ILE A 300 17.91 22.44 17.89
N SER A 301 16.81 22.45 17.14
CA SER A 301 15.96 23.64 16.95
C SER A 301 14.59 23.39 17.54
N PHE A 302 13.84 24.45 17.83
CA PHE A 302 12.47 24.37 18.29
C PHE A 302 11.58 25.42 17.68
N THR A 303 10.27 25.20 17.77
CA THR A 303 9.24 26.16 17.34
C THR A 303 7.99 25.97 18.17
N GLU A 304 7.23 27.03 18.38
CA GLU A 304 5.89 26.92 18.98
C GLU A 304 4.86 26.48 17.92
N ILE A 305 3.93 25.63 18.31
CA ILE A 305 2.82 25.22 17.46
C ILE A 305 1.57 26.01 17.84
N LYS A 306 1.07 26.82 16.91
CA LYS A 306 -0.20 27.57 17.03
C LYS A 306 -1.15 27.16 15.91
N ASN A 307 -2.38 26.74 16.23
CA ASN A 307 -3.40 26.39 15.24
C ASN A 307 -2.92 25.41 14.16
N ASN A 308 -2.18 24.36 14.54
CA ASN A 308 -1.54 23.40 13.66
C ASN A 308 -0.51 24.01 12.67
N ASN A 309 0.02 25.19 12.99
CA ASN A 309 1.10 25.82 12.25
C ASN A 309 2.31 26.01 13.18
N ILE A 310 3.50 25.99 12.58
CA ILE A 310 4.73 26.36 13.29
C ILE A 310 4.91 27.90 13.22
N THR A 311 5.46 28.44 14.27
CA THR A 311 5.90 29.84 14.34
C THR A 311 7.35 29.96 13.85
N THR A 312 8.05 30.99 14.27
CA THR A 312 9.49 31.19 13.98
C THR A 312 10.30 30.04 14.60
N ILE A 313 11.22 29.49 13.81
CA ILE A 313 12.15 28.47 14.30
C ILE A 313 13.32 29.15 15.00
N GLN A 314 13.67 28.62 16.16
CA GLN A 314 14.80 29.08 16.96
C GLN A 314 15.72 27.88 17.25
N ASP A 315 17.00 28.20 17.46
CA ASP A 315 17.96 27.16 17.86
C ASP A 315 17.96 27.02 19.38
N ALA A 316 17.77 25.79 19.86
CA ALA A 316 17.81 25.47 21.28
C ALA A 316 19.24 25.10 21.74
N LEU A 317 19.95 24.33 20.90
CA LEU A 317 21.30 23.87 21.23
C LEU A 317 22.13 23.70 19.96
N ILE A 318 23.30 24.32 19.95
CA ILE A 318 24.30 24.22 18.90
C ILE A 318 25.62 23.83 19.55
N LEU A 319 26.24 22.75 19.08
CA LEU A 319 27.55 22.31 19.55
C LEU A 319 28.47 22.04 18.35
N ASP A 320 29.74 21.85 18.60
CA ASP A 320 30.75 21.58 17.57
C ASP A 320 30.62 20.20 16.93
N TYR A 321 29.83 19.32 17.50
CA TYR A 321 29.51 17.99 17.01
C TYR A 321 28.04 17.85 16.65
N HIS A 322 27.71 16.78 15.95
CA HIS A 322 26.36 16.47 15.51
C HIS A 322 25.43 16.15 16.68
N LEU A 323 24.28 16.81 16.73
CA LEU A 323 23.22 16.59 17.70
C LEU A 323 21.99 16.00 17.02
N SER A 324 21.35 15.00 17.65
CA SER A 324 20.09 14.42 17.24
C SER A 324 19.27 13.96 18.47
N TYR A 325 18.05 13.53 18.25
CA TYR A 325 17.14 12.98 19.29
C TYR A 325 16.95 13.90 20.50
N PRO A 326 16.36 15.10 20.34
CA PRO A 326 16.08 15.97 21.47
C PRO A 326 15.15 15.28 22.46
N PHE A 327 15.53 15.29 23.73
CA PHE A 327 14.70 14.86 24.83
C PHE A 327 14.59 15.99 25.83
N VAL A 328 13.38 16.47 26.07
CA VAL A 328 13.12 17.66 26.91
C VAL A 328 12.13 17.26 28.01
N TRP A 329 12.41 17.66 29.24
CA TRP A 329 11.48 17.52 30.34
C TRP A 329 11.34 18.84 31.10
N GLN A 330 10.25 18.97 31.80
CA GLN A 330 10.00 20.10 32.69
C GLN A 330 10.20 19.63 34.12
N GLU A 331 10.96 20.36 34.89
CA GLU A 331 11.09 20.17 36.33
C GLU A 331 9.90 20.75 37.11
#